data_37377ff6cebf7d7682495e6237583a86
#
_entry.id   37377ff6cebf7d7682495e6237583a86
#
_cell.length_a   1.000
_cell.length_b   1.000
_cell.length_c   1.000
_cell.angle_alpha   90.00
_cell.angle_beta   90.00
_cell.angle_gamma   90.00
#
_symmetry.space_group_name_H-M   'P 1'
#
loop_
_entity.id
_entity.type
_entity.pdbx_description
1 polymer ?
#
loop_
_entity_poly.entity_id
_entity_poly.type
_entity_poly.pdbx_seq_one_letter_code
_entity_poly.pdbx_strand_id
1 'polypeptide(L)'
;MSNQIKQTIQRSPFSNCRIMKIKEIQNVQSDPNQQIQNAYKMIELGMKYFQNQQYSMAKVVLINSSQVLLPIIKLKKQNQQDHASEYQELTKAINTAEICSQKIDQLLQSIASQDPYSKQIMETAMIRKCDVSFDSIIGLENIKNQLEEVIVLPNLRPDIFTGIRAPPKGILFYGPPGNGKTLLAKAVANQIKCCFFNISASTLVQKHLGEGEKLMKTLFNVAFKMQPSVIFIDEIDSILSSRSSEEHEASRRLKTEFLVSFDGMQTSDQDRIFLIAATNRPQDIDGAVLRRFTVKILIDQPDQKARLGLVKSLMQNVSHSILDIAFEKICEKLSGYSASDIKAVVKEACMQPLREDKNQIVAMSAQNIRPVRKEDFEFAINKVRPSLTQKQYQEYISFNKSEQ
;
A
#
# COMPACT_ATOMS: atom_id res chain seq x y z
N MET A 1 26.69 -3.75 26.18
CA MET A 1 26.24 -4.43 24.96
C MET A 1 24.70 -4.42 24.78
N SER A 2 23.88 -4.71 25.79
CA SER A 2 22.39 -4.69 25.70
C SER A 2 21.78 -3.32 25.31
N ASN A 3 22.42 -2.22 25.73
CA ASN A 3 21.91 -0.86 25.42
C ASN A 3 22.24 -0.38 23.99
N GLN A 4 23.35 -0.85 23.41
CA GLN A 4 23.67 -0.52 22.01
C GLN A 4 22.72 -1.18 21.04
N ILE A 5 22.36 -2.45 21.25
CA ILE A 5 21.39 -3.16 20.41
C ILE A 5 19.99 -2.53 20.52
N LYS A 6 19.58 -2.11 21.74
CA LYS A 6 18.33 -1.35 21.92
C LYS A 6 18.38 0.01 21.22
N GLN A 7 19.50 0.71 21.25
CA GLN A 7 19.67 1.99 20.54
C GLN A 7 19.74 1.81 19.03
N THR A 8 20.34 0.74 18.51
CA THR A 8 20.39 0.42 17.09
C THR A 8 19.00 0.05 16.56
N ILE A 9 18.23 -0.74 17.32
CA ILE A 9 16.83 -1.07 16.99
C ILE A 9 15.92 0.16 17.09
N GLN A 10 16.14 1.06 18.07
CA GLN A 10 15.37 2.30 18.22
C GLN A 10 15.77 3.41 17.24
N ARG A 11 17.01 3.44 16.77
CA ARG A 11 17.50 4.39 15.73
C ARG A 11 17.29 3.90 14.30
N SER A 12 16.92 2.63 14.12
CA SER A 12 16.48 2.12 12.83
C SER A 12 15.22 2.88 12.39
N PRO A 13 15.11 3.33 11.12
CA PRO A 13 13.88 3.93 10.59
C PRO A 13 12.65 3.03 10.71
N PHE A 14 12.81 1.82 11.24
CA PHE A 14 11.78 0.79 11.46
C PHE A 14 11.31 0.68 12.93
N SER A 15 11.78 1.55 13.84
CA SER A 15 11.39 1.52 15.27
C SER A 15 9.89 1.74 15.52
N ASN A 16 9.16 2.32 14.57
CA ASN A 16 7.72 2.55 14.63
C ASN A 16 6.90 1.63 13.73
N CYS A 17 7.51 0.63 13.06
CA CYS A 17 6.75 -0.41 12.39
C CYS A 17 6.06 -1.25 13.48
N ARG A 18 4.76 -1.00 13.71
CA ARG A 18 3.91 -1.90 14.48
C ARG A 18 4.02 -3.27 13.82
N ILE A 19 4.66 -4.17 14.53
CA ILE A 19 4.77 -5.59 14.25
C ILE A 19 3.37 -6.07 13.89
N MET A 20 3.19 -6.77 12.75
CA MET A 20 2.07 -7.70 12.57
C MET A 20 1.82 -8.32 13.94
N LYS A 21 0.59 -8.25 14.43
CA LYS A 21 0.29 -8.77 15.77
C LYS A 21 0.79 -10.20 15.80
N ILE A 22 1.85 -10.41 16.55
CA ILE A 22 2.46 -11.71 16.83
C ILE A 22 1.39 -12.76 17.23
N LYS A 23 0.21 -12.31 17.66
CA LYS A 23 -0.97 -13.14 17.93
C LYS A 23 -1.50 -13.95 16.74
N GLU A 24 -1.31 -13.54 15.50
CA GLU A 24 -1.78 -14.31 14.33
C GLU A 24 -0.74 -15.35 13.88
N ILE A 25 0.55 -15.09 14.11
CA ILE A 25 1.60 -16.13 13.92
C ILE A 25 1.60 -17.12 15.09
N GLN A 26 1.16 -16.71 16.28
CA GLN A 26 1.03 -17.59 17.46
C GLN A 26 -0.15 -18.59 17.38
N ASN A 27 -1.12 -18.37 16.49
CA ASN A 27 -2.22 -19.33 16.29
C ASN A 27 -1.89 -20.49 15.35
N VAL A 28 -0.74 -20.48 14.67
CA VAL A 28 -0.18 -21.69 14.08
C VAL A 28 0.61 -22.38 15.18
N GLN A 29 0.06 -23.45 15.75
CA GLN A 29 0.71 -24.38 16.69
C GLN A 29 1.93 -25.09 16.04
N SER A 30 2.89 -24.33 15.54
CA SER A 30 4.17 -24.88 15.07
C SER A 30 5.13 -24.92 16.25
N ASP A 31 5.74 -26.08 16.47
CA ASP A 31 6.80 -26.31 17.44
C ASP A 31 7.82 -25.16 17.37
N PRO A 32 8.21 -24.53 18.52
CA PRO A 32 9.24 -23.49 18.56
C PRO A 32 10.53 -23.86 17.84
N ASN A 33 10.90 -25.14 17.84
CA ASN A 33 12.06 -25.66 17.12
C ASN A 33 11.88 -25.57 15.60
N GLN A 34 10.67 -25.78 15.09
CA GLN A 34 10.38 -25.64 13.68
C GLN A 34 10.43 -24.17 13.23
N GLN A 35 9.99 -23.24 14.10
CA GLN A 35 10.11 -21.79 13.85
C GLN A 35 11.56 -21.35 13.78
N ILE A 36 12.43 -21.83 14.66
CA ILE A 36 13.87 -21.57 14.66
C ILE A 36 14.51 -22.09 13.37
N GLN A 37 14.22 -23.33 12.96
CA GLN A 37 14.74 -23.90 11.70
C GLN A 37 14.30 -23.09 10.47
N ASN A 38 13.05 -22.65 10.45
CA ASN A 38 12.55 -21.81 9.38
C ASN A 38 13.26 -20.44 9.35
N ALA A 39 13.52 -19.84 10.50
CA ALA A 39 14.26 -18.59 10.59
C ALA A 39 15.71 -18.75 10.09
N TYR A 40 16.37 -19.85 10.39
CA TYR A 40 17.73 -20.15 9.88
C TYR A 40 17.75 -20.30 8.35
N LYS A 41 16.78 -21.01 7.78
CA LYS A 41 16.64 -21.10 6.31
C LYS A 41 16.43 -19.72 5.67
N MET A 42 15.65 -18.85 6.32
CA MET A 42 15.47 -17.47 5.86
C MET A 42 16.78 -16.66 5.95
N ILE A 43 17.57 -16.81 7.01
CA ILE A 43 18.89 -16.16 7.10
C ILE A 43 19.79 -16.63 5.98
N GLU A 44 19.86 -17.94 5.74
CA GLU A 44 20.66 -18.52 4.65
C GLU A 44 20.22 -17.98 3.28
N LEU A 45 18.93 -17.91 3.04
CA LEU A 45 18.36 -17.31 1.82
C LEU A 45 18.71 -15.82 1.69
N GLY A 46 18.62 -15.07 2.77
CA GLY A 46 19.03 -13.66 2.81
C GLY A 46 20.52 -13.48 2.51
N MET A 47 21.39 -14.37 2.99
CA MET A 47 22.82 -14.38 2.65
C MET A 47 23.09 -14.69 1.17
N LYS A 48 22.32 -15.63 0.57
CA LYS A 48 22.40 -15.90 -0.88
C LYS A 48 22.01 -14.65 -1.70
N TYR A 49 20.93 -13.96 -1.33
CA TYR A 49 20.56 -12.70 -1.98
C TYR A 49 21.64 -11.63 -1.83
N PHE A 50 22.28 -11.53 -0.67
CA PHE A 50 23.38 -10.61 -0.45
C PHE A 50 24.57 -10.90 -1.36
N GLN A 51 24.98 -12.16 -1.48
CA GLN A 51 26.07 -12.61 -2.36
C GLN A 51 25.76 -12.30 -3.84
N ASN A 52 24.50 -12.44 -4.24
CA ASN A 52 24.03 -12.12 -5.58
C ASN A 52 23.77 -10.62 -5.81
N GLN A 53 24.22 -9.75 -4.92
CA GLN A 53 24.05 -8.29 -4.97
C GLN A 53 22.59 -7.81 -4.99
N GLN A 54 21.66 -8.67 -4.61
CA GLN A 54 20.22 -8.34 -4.47
C GLN A 54 19.94 -7.77 -3.07
N TYR A 55 20.53 -6.62 -2.76
CA TYR A 55 20.59 -6.06 -1.40
C TYR A 55 19.21 -5.75 -0.80
N SER A 56 18.27 -5.30 -1.61
CA SER A 56 16.89 -5.04 -1.15
C SER A 56 16.19 -6.31 -0.71
N MET A 57 16.32 -7.39 -1.48
CA MET A 57 15.78 -8.72 -1.13
C MET A 57 16.47 -9.29 0.10
N ALA A 58 17.80 -9.25 0.14
CA ALA A 58 18.58 -9.69 1.29
C ALA A 58 18.12 -8.98 2.58
N LYS A 59 17.98 -7.66 2.53
CA LYS A 59 17.52 -6.85 3.67
C LYS A 59 16.13 -7.28 4.16
N VAL A 60 15.15 -7.44 3.27
CA VAL A 60 13.77 -7.82 3.65
C VAL A 60 13.76 -9.21 4.31
N VAL A 61 14.41 -10.20 3.70
CA VAL A 61 14.45 -11.56 4.22
C VAL A 61 15.16 -11.64 5.56
N LEU A 62 16.29 -10.93 5.73
CA LEU A 62 17.05 -10.90 6.98
C LEU A 62 16.29 -10.19 8.11
N ILE A 63 15.58 -9.10 7.82
CA ILE A 63 14.72 -8.44 8.82
C ILE A 63 13.56 -9.35 9.25
N ASN A 64 12.92 -10.03 8.31
CA ASN A 64 11.82 -10.94 8.64
C ASN A 64 12.30 -12.12 9.50
N SER A 65 13.46 -12.73 9.19
CA SER A 65 14.05 -13.77 10.04
C SER A 65 14.36 -13.27 11.45
N SER A 66 14.87 -12.04 11.55
CA SER A 66 15.15 -11.41 12.85
C SER A 66 13.88 -11.20 13.69
N GLN A 67 12.75 -10.89 13.06
CA GLN A 67 11.47 -10.74 13.73
C GLN A 67 10.92 -12.05 14.28
N VAL A 68 11.24 -13.18 13.66
CA VAL A 68 10.88 -14.52 14.14
C VAL A 68 11.78 -14.92 15.33
N LEU A 69 13.08 -14.67 15.26
CA LEU A 69 14.05 -15.08 16.31
C LEU A 69 13.96 -14.25 17.59
N LEU A 70 13.64 -12.96 17.49
CA LEU A 70 13.64 -12.02 18.62
C LEU A 70 12.70 -12.44 19.78
N PRO A 71 11.42 -12.83 19.51
CA PRO A 71 10.52 -13.34 20.55
C PRO A 71 11.03 -14.62 21.20
N ILE A 72 11.57 -15.55 20.40
CA ILE A 72 12.08 -16.85 20.87
C ILE A 72 13.25 -16.66 21.83
N ILE A 73 14.20 -15.79 21.47
CA ILE A 73 15.33 -15.46 22.34
C ILE A 73 14.86 -14.84 23.67
N LYS A 74 13.84 -13.96 23.62
CA LYS A 74 13.25 -13.37 24.82
C LYS A 74 12.63 -14.42 25.75
N LEU A 75 11.86 -15.37 25.18
CA LEU A 75 11.25 -16.45 25.93
C LEU A 75 12.28 -17.40 26.52
N LYS A 76 13.28 -17.84 25.77
CA LYS A 76 14.38 -18.68 26.24
C LYS A 76 15.14 -17.99 27.37
N LYS A 77 15.44 -16.70 27.26
CA LYS A 77 16.09 -15.91 28.30
C LYS A 77 15.27 -15.83 29.58
N GLN A 78 13.96 -15.68 29.49
CA GLN A 78 13.05 -15.68 30.64
C GLN A 78 13.03 -17.04 31.36
N ASN A 79 13.12 -18.12 30.59
CA ASN A 79 13.10 -19.50 31.09
C ASN A 79 14.51 -20.04 31.48
N GLN A 80 15.53 -19.20 31.49
CA GLN A 80 16.94 -19.58 31.78
C GLN A 80 17.47 -20.67 30.83
N GLN A 81 16.94 -20.78 29.61
CA GLN A 81 17.43 -21.72 28.60
C GLN A 81 18.55 -21.11 27.77
N ASP A 82 19.39 -22.00 27.20
CA ASP A 82 20.43 -21.56 26.28
C ASP A 82 19.86 -20.94 25.01
N HIS A 83 20.38 -19.79 24.63
CA HIS A 83 19.98 -19.00 23.47
C HIS A 83 21.17 -18.44 22.68
N ALA A 84 22.38 -18.93 22.96
CA ALA A 84 23.58 -18.35 22.39
C ALA A 84 23.66 -18.48 20.88
N SER A 85 23.24 -19.61 20.31
CA SER A 85 23.22 -19.84 18.86
C SER A 85 22.23 -18.94 18.13
N GLU A 86 21.00 -18.82 18.65
CA GLU A 86 19.97 -17.95 18.07
C GLU A 86 20.39 -16.48 18.16
N TYR A 87 21.07 -16.09 19.25
CA TYR A 87 21.57 -14.73 19.41
C TYR A 87 22.69 -14.39 18.42
N GLN A 88 23.59 -15.32 18.13
CA GLN A 88 24.64 -15.15 17.13
C GLN A 88 24.04 -14.97 15.72
N GLU A 89 23.13 -15.83 15.34
CA GLU A 89 22.48 -15.75 14.03
C GLU A 89 21.62 -14.47 13.89
N LEU A 90 20.91 -14.06 14.94
CA LEU A 90 20.20 -12.78 14.96
C LEU A 90 21.14 -11.59 14.75
N THR A 91 22.27 -11.58 15.44
CA THR A 91 23.27 -10.51 15.32
C THR A 91 23.86 -10.46 13.92
N LYS A 92 24.17 -11.61 13.35
CA LYS A 92 24.65 -11.74 11.96
C LYS A 92 23.61 -11.21 10.96
N ALA A 93 22.35 -11.59 11.11
CA ALA A 93 21.25 -11.12 10.25
C ALA A 93 21.06 -9.60 10.32
N ILE A 94 21.09 -9.01 11.51
CA ILE A 94 20.96 -7.57 11.72
C ILE A 94 22.13 -6.81 11.08
N ASN A 95 23.36 -7.22 11.36
CA ASN A 95 24.56 -6.57 10.80
C ASN A 95 24.56 -6.62 9.27
N THR A 96 24.20 -7.77 8.68
CA THR A 96 24.10 -7.89 7.23
C THR A 96 22.97 -7.02 6.66
N ALA A 97 21.83 -6.90 7.35
CA ALA A 97 20.75 -6.02 6.93
C ALA A 97 21.16 -4.53 6.96
N GLU A 98 22.00 -4.11 7.89
CA GLU A 98 22.59 -2.76 7.94
C GLU A 98 23.53 -2.52 6.76
N ILE A 99 24.40 -3.47 6.44
CA ILE A 99 25.27 -3.41 5.26
C ILE A 99 24.44 -3.32 3.98
N CYS A 100 23.34 -4.09 3.88
CA CYS A 100 22.40 -3.98 2.76
C CYS A 100 21.82 -2.57 2.64
N SER A 101 21.50 -1.92 3.77
CA SER A 101 20.97 -0.54 3.74
C SER A 101 21.99 0.44 3.15
N GLN A 102 23.24 0.37 3.57
CA GLN A 102 24.32 1.20 3.04
C GLN A 102 24.53 0.98 1.53
N LYS A 103 24.50 -0.30 1.09
CA LYS A 103 24.62 -0.65 -0.33
C LYS A 103 23.45 -0.13 -1.15
N ILE A 104 22.21 -0.18 -0.63
CA ILE A 104 21.02 0.39 -1.26
C ILE A 104 21.19 1.91 -1.42
N ASP A 105 21.67 2.62 -0.38
CA ASP A 105 21.89 4.06 -0.48
C ASP A 105 22.96 4.44 -1.51
N GLN A 106 24.05 3.66 -1.62
CA GLN A 106 25.06 3.82 -2.65
C GLN A 106 24.48 3.59 -4.07
N LEU A 107 23.66 2.55 -4.25
CA LEU A 107 22.97 2.27 -5.51
C LEU A 107 22.02 3.42 -5.89
N LEU A 108 21.25 3.94 -4.95
CA LEU A 108 20.38 5.08 -5.17
C LEU A 108 21.15 6.30 -5.67
N GLN A 109 22.27 6.62 -5.04
CA GLN A 109 23.13 7.72 -5.49
C GLN A 109 23.69 7.47 -6.90
N SER A 110 24.14 6.24 -7.20
CA SER A 110 24.65 5.89 -8.54
C SER A 110 23.57 5.97 -9.61
N ILE A 111 22.34 5.53 -9.32
CA ILE A 111 21.20 5.62 -10.25
C ILE A 111 20.81 7.08 -10.48
N ALA A 112 20.77 7.91 -9.44
CA ALA A 112 20.45 9.34 -9.54
C ALA A 112 21.48 10.12 -10.38
N SER A 113 22.74 9.66 -10.40
CA SER A 113 23.81 10.28 -11.19
C SER A 113 23.84 9.86 -12.66
N GLN A 114 23.11 8.81 -13.08
CA GLN A 114 23.17 8.27 -14.43
C GLN A 114 22.45 9.13 -15.47
N ASP A 115 21.27 9.66 -15.11
CA ASP A 115 20.50 10.51 -16.01
C ASP A 115 19.51 11.40 -15.24
N PRO A 116 19.12 12.58 -15.80
CA PRO A 116 18.20 13.53 -15.16
C PRO A 116 16.82 12.94 -14.87
N TYR A 117 16.31 12.04 -15.71
CA TYR A 117 15.00 11.41 -15.52
C TYR A 117 15.00 10.43 -14.35
N SER A 118 16.09 9.67 -14.14
CA SER A 118 16.27 8.81 -12.96
C SER A 118 16.23 9.63 -11.68
N LYS A 119 16.93 10.76 -11.65
CA LYS A 119 16.90 11.68 -10.50
C LYS A 119 15.48 12.21 -10.27
N GLN A 120 14.81 12.66 -11.31
CA GLN A 120 13.44 13.17 -11.24
C GLN A 120 12.48 12.11 -10.67
N ILE A 121 12.53 10.87 -11.14
CA ILE A 121 11.67 9.78 -10.64
C ILE A 121 11.93 9.51 -9.16
N MET A 122 13.18 9.48 -8.74
CA MET A 122 13.54 9.25 -7.35
C MET A 122 13.08 10.38 -6.41
N GLU A 123 13.07 11.61 -6.88
CA GLU A 123 12.62 12.77 -6.10
C GLU A 123 11.10 12.92 -6.09
N THR A 124 10.42 12.65 -7.21
CA THR A 124 8.98 12.96 -7.37
C THR A 124 8.06 11.76 -7.20
N ALA A 125 8.47 10.58 -7.64
CA ALA A 125 7.62 9.39 -7.65
C ALA A 125 7.97 8.39 -6.53
N MET A 126 9.23 8.32 -6.09
CA MET A 126 9.66 7.30 -5.13
C MET A 126 9.31 7.68 -3.69
N ILE A 127 8.55 6.83 -3.02
CA ILE A 127 8.23 6.93 -1.60
C ILE A 127 9.02 5.83 -0.86
N ARG A 128 10.04 6.23 -0.09
CA ARG A 128 10.90 5.30 0.64
C ARG A 128 10.23 4.65 1.84
N LYS A 129 9.25 5.33 2.44
CA LYS A 129 8.53 4.85 3.62
C LYS A 129 7.05 5.11 3.47
N CYS A 130 6.28 4.04 3.43
CA CYS A 130 4.82 4.11 3.48
C CYS A 130 4.37 3.88 4.93
N ASP A 131 3.65 4.84 5.51
CA ASP A 131 3.17 4.75 6.91
C ASP A 131 1.74 4.16 7.00
N VAL A 132 1.14 3.78 5.87
CA VAL A 132 -0.20 3.19 5.80
C VAL A 132 -0.09 1.68 6.02
N SER A 133 -0.81 1.13 7.00
CA SER A 133 -0.92 -0.33 7.21
C SER A 133 -2.31 -0.83 6.81
N PHE A 134 -2.46 -2.14 6.56
CA PHE A 134 -3.78 -2.74 6.33
C PHE A 134 -4.73 -2.52 7.51
N ASP A 135 -4.23 -2.49 8.75
CA ASP A 135 -5.03 -2.21 9.94
C ASP A 135 -5.60 -0.78 9.96
N SER A 136 -4.93 0.16 9.30
CA SER A 136 -5.40 1.56 9.21
C SER A 136 -6.50 1.75 8.16
N ILE A 137 -6.71 0.77 7.30
CA ILE A 137 -7.78 0.77 6.28
C ILE A 137 -8.97 0.03 6.84
N ILE A 138 -10.08 0.72 6.97
CA ILE A 138 -11.31 0.15 7.52
C ILE A 138 -12.12 -0.51 6.42
N GLY A 139 -12.57 -1.74 6.65
CA GLY A 139 -13.27 -2.55 5.67
C GLY A 139 -12.34 -3.17 4.63
N LEU A 140 -12.91 -3.66 3.54
CA LEU A 140 -12.20 -4.30 2.42
C LEU A 140 -11.45 -5.58 2.82
N GLU A 141 -11.93 -6.32 3.84
CA GLU A 141 -11.20 -7.47 4.41
C GLU A 141 -10.91 -8.56 3.37
N ASN A 142 -11.88 -8.87 2.50
CA ASN A 142 -11.67 -9.86 1.42
C ASN A 142 -10.57 -9.42 0.45
N ILE A 143 -10.51 -8.12 0.13
CA ILE A 143 -9.50 -7.57 -0.77
C ILE A 143 -8.13 -7.56 -0.09
N LYS A 144 -8.05 -7.21 1.19
CA LYS A 144 -6.80 -7.28 1.96
C LYS A 144 -6.25 -8.70 1.99
N ASN A 145 -7.09 -9.69 2.28
CA ASN A 145 -6.71 -11.10 2.28
C ASN A 145 -6.23 -11.55 0.89
N GLN A 146 -6.94 -11.18 -0.17
CA GLN A 146 -6.53 -11.46 -1.54
C GLN A 146 -5.18 -10.83 -1.89
N LEU A 147 -4.94 -9.57 -1.51
CA LEU A 147 -3.66 -8.90 -1.74
C LEU A 147 -2.54 -9.48 -0.90
N GLU A 148 -2.83 -9.93 0.32
CA GLU A 148 -1.88 -10.64 1.16
C GLU A 148 -1.44 -11.95 0.49
N GLU A 149 -2.37 -12.74 -0.02
CA GLU A 149 -2.09 -13.98 -0.72
C GLU A 149 -1.33 -13.76 -2.03
N VAL A 150 -1.73 -12.78 -2.83
CA VAL A 150 -1.24 -12.58 -4.20
C VAL A 150 0.10 -11.82 -4.24
N ILE A 151 0.35 -10.90 -3.31
CA ILE A 151 1.57 -10.06 -3.33
C ILE A 151 2.43 -10.28 -2.09
N VAL A 152 1.83 -10.24 -0.88
CA VAL A 152 2.59 -10.19 0.37
C VAL A 152 3.29 -11.53 0.62
N LEU A 153 2.54 -12.63 0.61
CA LEU A 153 3.10 -13.97 0.87
C LEU A 153 4.18 -14.38 -0.14
N PRO A 154 4.03 -14.14 -1.46
CA PRO A 154 5.09 -14.42 -2.43
C PRO A 154 6.39 -13.63 -2.18
N ASN A 155 6.27 -12.41 -1.66
CA ASN A 155 7.45 -11.62 -1.30
C ASN A 155 8.12 -12.10 0.00
N LEU A 156 7.34 -12.59 0.95
CA LEU A 156 7.87 -13.13 2.20
C LEU A 156 8.51 -14.51 2.02
N ARG A 157 7.97 -15.34 1.13
CA ARG A 157 8.41 -16.73 0.89
C ARG A 157 8.63 -17.00 -0.61
N PRO A 158 9.58 -16.30 -1.25
CA PRO A 158 9.85 -16.45 -2.68
C PRO A 158 10.28 -17.87 -3.08
N ASP A 159 10.75 -18.65 -2.12
CA ASP A 159 11.16 -20.04 -2.29
C ASP A 159 9.99 -21.00 -2.62
N ILE A 160 8.78 -20.66 -2.20
CA ILE A 160 7.57 -21.48 -2.41
C ILE A 160 6.79 -21.05 -3.64
N PHE A 161 6.83 -19.75 -3.96
CA PHE A 161 6.05 -19.14 -5.04
C PHE A 161 6.86 -19.05 -6.34
N THR A 162 7.08 -20.23 -6.98
CA THR A 162 7.83 -20.37 -8.23
C THR A 162 7.02 -21.12 -9.28
N GLY A 163 7.34 -20.94 -10.55
CA GLY A 163 6.67 -21.59 -11.68
C GLY A 163 5.18 -21.25 -11.74
N ILE A 164 4.30 -22.25 -11.75
CA ILE A 164 2.84 -22.02 -11.82
C ILE A 164 2.27 -21.25 -10.60
N ARG A 165 3.00 -21.19 -9.50
CA ARG A 165 2.65 -20.43 -8.30
C ARG A 165 3.25 -19.04 -8.27
N ALA A 166 3.96 -18.64 -9.33
CA ALA A 166 4.58 -17.31 -9.41
C ALA A 166 3.50 -16.22 -9.29
N PRO A 167 3.77 -15.13 -8.53
CA PRO A 167 2.80 -14.08 -8.34
C PRO A 167 2.55 -13.31 -9.65
N PRO A 168 1.34 -12.77 -9.84
CA PRO A 168 1.05 -11.92 -10.98
C PRO A 168 1.92 -10.65 -10.93
N LYS A 169 2.38 -10.20 -12.08
CA LYS A 169 3.20 -8.99 -12.18
C LYS A 169 2.35 -7.72 -12.25
N GLY A 170 1.09 -7.83 -12.66
CA GLY A 170 0.18 -6.72 -12.83
C GLY A 170 -1.18 -6.95 -12.16
N ILE A 171 -1.61 -5.95 -11.40
CA ILE A 171 -2.91 -5.91 -10.72
C ILE A 171 -3.61 -4.62 -11.10
N LEU A 172 -4.88 -4.72 -11.49
CA LEU A 172 -5.72 -3.57 -11.79
C LEU A 172 -6.71 -3.33 -10.65
N PHE A 173 -6.61 -2.17 -9.99
CA PHE A 173 -7.62 -1.66 -9.09
C PHE A 173 -8.60 -0.81 -9.87
N TYR A 174 -9.87 -1.12 -9.81
CA TYR A 174 -10.90 -0.32 -10.45
C TYR A 174 -12.08 -0.08 -9.53
N GLY A 175 -12.91 0.88 -9.84
CA GLY A 175 -14.09 1.21 -9.05
C GLY A 175 -14.25 2.70 -8.79
N PRO A 176 -15.28 3.08 -8.03
CA PRO A 176 -15.61 4.47 -7.78
C PRO A 176 -14.47 5.28 -7.18
N PRO A 177 -14.36 6.58 -7.49
CA PRO A 177 -13.37 7.46 -6.88
C PRO A 177 -13.60 7.60 -5.37
N GLY A 178 -12.52 7.88 -4.63
CA GLY A 178 -12.61 8.16 -3.19
C GLY A 178 -12.74 6.94 -2.27
N ASN A 179 -12.59 5.70 -2.78
CA ASN A 179 -12.68 4.47 -1.98
C ASN A 179 -11.31 3.87 -1.59
N GLY A 180 -10.23 4.63 -1.72
CA GLY A 180 -8.94 4.26 -1.14
C GLY A 180 -8.04 3.38 -1.99
N LYS A 181 -8.18 3.34 -3.34
CA LYS A 181 -7.30 2.59 -4.25
C LYS A 181 -5.81 2.90 -3.99
N THR A 182 -5.45 4.17 -3.93
CA THR A 182 -4.07 4.62 -3.65
C THR A 182 -3.61 4.28 -2.23
N LEU A 183 -4.51 4.34 -1.23
CA LEU A 183 -4.18 3.95 0.15
C LEU A 183 -3.89 2.46 0.26
N LEU A 184 -4.67 1.65 -0.44
CA LEU A 184 -4.51 0.20 -0.46
C LEU A 184 -3.16 -0.19 -1.11
N ALA A 185 -2.77 0.44 -2.22
CA ALA A 185 -1.46 0.23 -2.84
C ALA A 185 -0.30 0.61 -1.90
N LYS A 186 -0.42 1.73 -1.17
CA LYS A 186 0.57 2.11 -0.15
C LYS A 186 0.64 1.10 1.00
N ALA A 187 -0.49 0.56 1.43
CA ALA A 187 -0.52 -0.46 2.49
C ALA A 187 0.16 -1.76 2.05
N VAL A 188 -0.06 -2.19 0.80
CA VAL A 188 0.67 -3.33 0.20
C VAL A 188 2.18 -3.09 0.26
N ALA A 189 2.65 -1.94 -0.24
CA ALA A 189 4.07 -1.61 -0.25
C ALA A 189 4.69 -1.55 1.15
N ASN A 190 3.94 -1.04 2.14
CA ASN A 190 4.38 -1.04 3.53
C ASN A 190 4.48 -2.45 4.12
N GLN A 191 3.55 -3.33 3.76
CA GLN A 191 3.54 -4.71 4.27
C GLN A 191 4.75 -5.50 3.78
N ILE A 192 5.14 -5.34 2.52
CA ILE A 192 6.32 -6.01 1.94
C ILE A 192 7.61 -5.22 2.13
N LYS A 193 7.56 -4.03 2.72
CA LYS A 193 8.73 -3.15 2.98
C LYS A 193 9.58 -2.89 1.73
N CYS A 194 8.91 -2.65 0.62
CA CYS A 194 9.54 -2.41 -0.68
C CYS A 194 9.64 -0.92 -1.03
N CYS A 195 10.38 -0.62 -2.10
CA CYS A 195 10.33 0.69 -2.73
C CYS A 195 8.98 0.89 -3.41
N PHE A 196 8.33 2.02 -3.14
CA PHE A 196 7.04 2.37 -3.72
C PHE A 196 7.18 3.56 -4.65
N PHE A 197 6.84 3.36 -5.92
CA PHE A 197 6.82 4.40 -6.94
C PHE A 197 5.38 4.78 -7.22
N ASN A 198 5.01 6.03 -6.91
CA ASN A 198 3.65 6.55 -7.11
C ASN A 198 3.67 7.60 -8.20
N ILE A 199 3.02 7.32 -9.32
CA ILE A 199 2.93 8.24 -10.44
C ILE A 199 1.48 8.33 -10.94
N SER A 200 1.06 9.53 -11.36
CA SER A 200 -0.20 9.69 -12.08
C SER A 200 0.06 9.61 -13.58
N ALA A 201 -0.72 8.82 -14.29
CA ALA A 201 -0.62 8.70 -15.73
C ALA A 201 -0.88 10.04 -16.42
N SER A 202 -1.77 10.88 -15.89
CA SER A 202 -2.05 12.23 -16.40
C SER A 202 -0.82 13.13 -16.40
N THR A 203 0.08 13.00 -15.42
CA THR A 203 1.34 13.79 -15.38
C THR A 203 2.35 13.37 -16.45
N LEU A 204 2.29 12.13 -16.92
CA LEU A 204 3.15 11.64 -18.01
C LEU A 204 2.65 12.12 -19.37
N VAL A 205 1.32 12.19 -19.55
CA VAL A 205 0.70 12.67 -20.79
C VAL A 205 0.94 14.19 -20.99
N GLN A 206 0.93 14.96 -19.90
CA GLN A 206 1.13 16.43 -19.95
C GLN A 206 2.56 16.89 -20.22
N LYS A 207 3.54 15.98 -20.22
CA LYS A 207 4.95 16.30 -20.53
C LYS A 207 5.13 16.58 -22.03
N HIS A 208 6.22 17.29 -22.36
CA HIS A 208 6.56 17.56 -23.75
C HIS A 208 6.77 16.27 -24.55
N LEU A 209 6.56 16.33 -25.86
CA LEU A 209 6.69 15.20 -26.79
C LEU A 209 8.00 14.41 -26.53
N GLY A 210 7.89 13.11 -26.28
CA GLY A 210 9.00 12.21 -26.03
C GLY A 210 9.54 12.18 -24.59
N GLU A 211 9.20 13.13 -23.72
CA GLU A 211 9.62 13.10 -22.30
C GLU A 211 8.82 12.07 -21.49
N GLY A 212 7.52 11.96 -21.74
CA GLY A 212 6.66 10.97 -21.08
C GLY A 212 7.11 9.53 -21.33
N GLU A 213 7.50 9.21 -22.57
CA GLU A 213 8.05 7.90 -22.97
C GLU A 213 9.34 7.59 -22.23
N LYS A 214 10.28 8.55 -22.20
CA LYS A 214 11.55 8.41 -21.49
C LYS A 214 11.35 8.23 -19.98
N LEU A 215 10.45 9.01 -19.38
CA LEU A 215 10.09 8.87 -17.97
C LEU A 215 9.47 7.50 -17.65
N MET A 216 8.57 7.02 -18.52
CA MET A 216 7.97 5.70 -18.37
C MET A 216 9.03 4.61 -18.40
N LYS A 217 9.88 4.58 -19.42
CA LYS A 217 10.98 3.61 -19.54
C LYS A 217 11.94 3.70 -18.34
N THR A 218 12.29 4.90 -17.92
CA THR A 218 13.20 5.12 -16.79
C THR A 218 12.55 4.67 -15.48
N LEU A 219 11.24 4.89 -15.29
CA LEU A 219 10.50 4.41 -14.12
C LEU A 219 10.63 2.89 -13.94
N PHE A 220 10.36 2.11 -14.99
CA PHE A 220 10.50 0.66 -14.97
C PHE A 220 11.96 0.23 -14.72
N ASN A 221 12.93 0.88 -15.36
CA ASN A 221 14.34 0.59 -15.17
C ASN A 221 14.82 0.88 -13.73
N VAL A 222 14.39 2.00 -13.13
CA VAL A 222 14.73 2.33 -11.74
C VAL A 222 14.06 1.34 -10.79
N ALA A 223 12.78 1.03 -11.00
CA ALA A 223 12.07 0.05 -10.20
C ALA A 223 12.73 -1.35 -10.29
N PHE A 224 13.20 -1.75 -11.47
CA PHE A 224 13.95 -2.99 -11.68
C PHE A 224 15.25 -3.03 -10.88
N LYS A 225 16.02 -1.94 -10.85
CA LYS A 225 17.26 -1.84 -10.07
C LYS A 225 16.99 -1.82 -8.55
N MET A 226 15.78 -1.42 -8.15
CA MET A 226 15.39 -1.21 -6.74
C MET A 226 14.46 -2.31 -6.18
N GLN A 227 14.54 -3.53 -6.72
CA GLN A 227 13.75 -4.67 -6.23
C GLN A 227 14.01 -4.99 -4.75
N PRO A 228 12.99 -5.42 -3.97
CA PRO A 228 11.58 -5.50 -4.33
C PRO A 228 10.95 -4.13 -4.47
N SER A 229 10.10 -3.94 -5.49
CA SER A 229 9.48 -2.66 -5.78
C SER A 229 8.02 -2.81 -6.23
N VAL A 230 7.22 -1.81 -5.90
CA VAL A 230 5.84 -1.65 -6.37
C VAL A 230 5.75 -0.36 -7.17
N ILE A 231 5.35 -0.45 -8.42
CA ILE A 231 4.98 0.68 -9.25
C ILE A 231 3.46 0.85 -9.14
N PHE A 232 3.01 2.00 -8.66
CA PHE A 232 1.61 2.37 -8.65
C PHE A 232 1.35 3.48 -9.67
N ILE A 233 0.47 3.20 -10.62
CA ILE A 233 0.07 4.18 -11.65
C ILE A 233 -1.41 4.48 -11.46
N ASP A 234 -1.69 5.71 -11.03
CA ASP A 234 -3.07 6.20 -10.88
C ASP A 234 -3.60 6.77 -12.20
N GLU A 235 -4.93 6.73 -12.38
CA GLU A 235 -5.62 7.23 -13.58
C GLU A 235 -5.07 6.62 -14.87
N ILE A 236 -4.80 5.31 -14.86
CA ILE A 236 -4.14 4.63 -15.98
C ILE A 236 -4.95 4.69 -17.28
N ASP A 237 -6.27 4.91 -17.20
CA ASP A 237 -7.17 5.15 -18.33
C ASP A 237 -6.72 6.33 -19.20
N SER A 238 -6.04 7.33 -18.64
CA SER A 238 -5.50 8.46 -19.42
C SER A 238 -4.41 8.06 -20.43
N ILE A 239 -3.72 6.94 -20.22
CA ILE A 239 -2.72 6.38 -21.15
C ILE A 239 -3.28 5.22 -21.95
N LEU A 240 -4.10 4.37 -21.34
CA LEU A 240 -4.49 3.06 -21.86
C LEU A 240 -5.91 3.01 -22.41
N SER A 241 -6.52 4.16 -22.70
CA SER A 241 -7.86 4.21 -23.31
C SER A 241 -7.88 3.49 -24.67
N SER A 242 -9.07 3.00 -25.05
CA SER A 242 -9.33 2.44 -26.36
C SER A 242 -9.07 3.50 -27.44
N ARG A 243 -8.62 3.05 -28.62
CA ARG A 243 -8.22 3.93 -29.72
C ARG A 243 -9.41 4.80 -30.17
N SER A 244 -9.26 6.12 -30.05
CA SER A 244 -10.12 7.07 -30.74
C SER A 244 -9.41 7.56 -32.01
N SER A 245 -10.18 7.98 -33.03
CA SER A 245 -9.64 8.56 -34.27
C SER A 245 -8.83 9.84 -34.05
N GLU A 246 -9.01 10.46 -32.88
CA GLU A 246 -8.35 11.73 -32.48
C GLU A 246 -7.21 11.53 -31.48
N GLU A 247 -6.79 10.29 -31.24
CA GLU A 247 -5.70 10.00 -30.28
C GLU A 247 -4.38 10.64 -30.78
N HIS A 248 -3.80 11.54 -29.97
CA HIS A 248 -2.54 12.18 -30.29
C HIS A 248 -1.42 11.15 -30.39
N GLU A 249 -0.52 11.31 -31.37
CA GLU A 249 0.61 10.41 -31.62
C GLU A 249 1.47 10.18 -30.35
N ALA A 250 1.61 11.20 -29.51
CA ALA A 250 2.31 11.10 -28.22
C ALA A 250 1.67 10.08 -27.27
N SER A 251 0.33 10.05 -27.19
CA SER A 251 -0.37 9.07 -26.34
C SER A 251 -0.20 7.65 -26.85
N ARG A 252 -0.20 7.43 -28.17
CA ARG A 252 0.09 6.12 -28.76
C ARG A 252 1.50 5.64 -28.45
N ARG A 253 2.50 6.50 -28.53
CA ARG A 253 3.89 6.17 -28.24
C ARG A 253 4.05 5.82 -26.75
N LEU A 254 3.46 6.63 -25.85
CA LEU A 254 3.48 6.38 -24.42
C LEU A 254 2.80 5.06 -24.06
N LYS A 255 1.65 4.74 -24.68
CA LYS A 255 0.94 3.45 -24.55
C LYS A 255 1.82 2.28 -25.01
N THR A 256 2.48 2.42 -26.14
CA THR A 256 3.41 1.39 -26.65
C THR A 256 4.58 1.18 -25.71
N GLU A 257 5.22 2.24 -25.23
CA GLU A 257 6.34 2.15 -24.27
C GLU A 257 5.90 1.51 -22.94
N PHE A 258 4.71 1.86 -22.45
CA PHE A 258 4.14 1.19 -21.27
C PHE A 258 3.99 -0.32 -21.49
N LEU A 259 3.40 -0.75 -22.63
CA LEU A 259 3.18 -2.15 -22.92
C LEU A 259 4.51 -2.92 -23.06
N VAL A 260 5.49 -2.34 -23.74
CA VAL A 260 6.83 -2.94 -23.89
C VAL A 260 7.51 -3.09 -22.53
N SER A 261 7.45 -2.04 -21.70
CA SER A 261 8.04 -2.06 -20.35
C SER A 261 7.33 -3.06 -19.43
N PHE A 262 6.01 -3.16 -19.52
CA PHE A 262 5.21 -4.09 -18.74
C PHE A 262 5.43 -5.54 -19.15
N ASP A 263 5.44 -5.83 -20.46
CA ASP A 263 5.75 -7.17 -20.98
C ASP A 263 7.19 -7.60 -20.60
N GLY A 264 8.12 -6.64 -20.57
CA GLY A 264 9.50 -6.87 -20.11
C GLY A 264 9.60 -7.30 -18.63
N MET A 265 8.68 -6.86 -17.76
CA MET A 265 8.61 -7.34 -16.37
C MET A 265 8.14 -8.79 -16.24
N GLN A 266 7.44 -9.33 -17.22
CA GLN A 266 6.87 -10.68 -17.19
C GLN A 266 7.87 -11.78 -17.57
N THR A 267 9.08 -11.42 -18.01
CA THR A 267 10.05 -12.36 -18.57
C THR A 267 10.77 -13.21 -17.53
N SER A 268 10.83 -12.79 -16.26
CA SER A 268 11.51 -13.53 -15.19
C SER A 268 10.61 -13.71 -13.96
N ASP A 269 10.46 -14.97 -13.52
CA ASP A 269 9.76 -15.30 -12.27
C ASP A 269 10.53 -14.87 -11.02
N GLN A 270 11.83 -14.61 -11.16
CA GLN A 270 12.69 -14.21 -10.04
C GLN A 270 12.58 -12.72 -9.69
N ASP A 271 12.13 -11.90 -10.64
CA ASP A 271 11.99 -10.47 -10.41
C ASP A 271 10.84 -10.16 -9.47
N ARG A 272 11.09 -9.26 -8.52
CA ARG A 272 10.13 -8.84 -7.49
C ARG A 272 9.69 -7.39 -7.73
N ILE A 273 9.13 -7.20 -8.93
CA ILE A 273 8.48 -5.94 -9.32
C ILE A 273 7.00 -6.22 -9.52
N PHE A 274 6.17 -5.37 -8.95
CA PHE A 274 4.71 -5.44 -9.07
C PHE A 274 4.20 -4.13 -9.62
N LEU A 275 3.36 -4.22 -10.64
CA LEU A 275 2.61 -3.09 -11.17
C LEU A 275 1.20 -3.13 -10.61
N ILE A 276 0.80 -2.07 -9.90
CA ILE A 276 -0.58 -1.85 -9.47
C ILE A 276 -1.07 -0.64 -10.26
N ALA A 277 -2.00 -0.85 -11.17
CA ALA A 277 -2.66 0.24 -11.89
C ALA A 277 -4.00 0.55 -11.24
N ALA A 278 -4.41 1.81 -11.23
CA ALA A 278 -5.72 2.22 -10.72
C ALA A 278 -6.48 3.01 -11.78
N THR A 279 -7.79 2.77 -11.88
CA THR A 279 -8.69 3.50 -12.77
C THR A 279 -10.05 3.73 -12.13
N ASN A 280 -10.66 4.85 -12.49
CA ASN A 280 -12.07 5.12 -12.22
C ASN A 280 -12.97 4.82 -13.45
N ARG A 281 -12.37 4.43 -14.59
CA ARG A 281 -13.07 4.18 -15.86
C ARG A 281 -12.59 2.89 -16.51
N PRO A 282 -12.88 1.72 -15.91
CA PRO A 282 -12.36 0.45 -16.41
C PRO A 282 -12.86 0.12 -17.82
N GLN A 283 -14.07 0.59 -18.18
CA GLN A 283 -14.67 0.41 -19.50
C GLN A 283 -13.91 1.15 -20.63
N ASP A 284 -13.14 2.18 -20.30
CA ASP A 284 -12.40 2.96 -21.28
C ASP A 284 -11.04 2.31 -21.64
N ILE A 285 -10.59 1.33 -20.84
CA ILE A 285 -9.31 0.67 -21.05
C ILE A 285 -9.39 -0.32 -22.23
N ASP A 286 -8.34 -0.31 -23.05
CA ASP A 286 -8.17 -1.24 -24.18
C ASP A 286 -8.19 -2.70 -23.72
N GLY A 287 -9.00 -3.55 -24.36
CA GLY A 287 -9.12 -4.96 -24.01
C GLY A 287 -7.80 -5.77 -24.13
N ALA A 288 -6.89 -5.37 -25.01
CA ALA A 288 -5.56 -6.00 -25.11
C ALA A 288 -4.70 -5.70 -23.89
N VAL A 289 -4.87 -4.51 -23.29
CA VAL A 289 -4.21 -4.13 -22.03
C VAL A 289 -4.84 -4.85 -20.85
N LEU A 290 -6.17 -4.92 -20.78
CA LEU A 290 -6.88 -5.61 -19.69
C LEU A 290 -6.48 -7.07 -19.55
N ARG A 291 -6.13 -7.76 -20.66
CA ARG A 291 -5.66 -9.15 -20.64
C ARG A 291 -4.29 -9.32 -19.97
N ARG A 292 -3.47 -8.28 -19.89
CA ARG A 292 -2.17 -8.30 -19.24
C ARG A 292 -2.25 -8.16 -17.71
N PHE A 293 -3.34 -7.58 -17.21
CA PHE A 293 -3.65 -7.57 -15.79
C PHE A 293 -4.37 -8.87 -15.41
N THR A 294 -3.63 -9.83 -14.90
CA THR A 294 -4.17 -11.15 -14.53
C THR A 294 -5.08 -11.11 -13.32
N VAL A 295 -4.91 -10.11 -12.46
CA VAL A 295 -5.75 -9.88 -11.29
C VAL A 295 -6.39 -8.51 -11.40
N LYS A 296 -7.74 -8.49 -11.35
CA LYS A 296 -8.55 -7.28 -11.40
C LYS A 296 -9.41 -7.22 -10.15
N ILE A 297 -9.29 -6.14 -9.40
CA ILE A 297 -9.92 -6.01 -8.07
C ILE A 297 -10.84 -4.79 -8.07
N LEU A 298 -12.13 -5.03 -7.87
CA LEU A 298 -13.10 -3.97 -7.64
C LEU A 298 -12.95 -3.40 -6.23
N ILE A 299 -12.61 -2.12 -6.12
CA ILE A 299 -12.62 -1.38 -4.86
C ILE A 299 -13.96 -0.65 -4.76
N ASP A 300 -14.92 -1.35 -4.16
CA ASP A 300 -16.31 -0.90 -4.08
C ASP A 300 -16.53 0.13 -2.97
N GLN A 301 -17.74 0.66 -2.91
CA GLN A 301 -18.21 1.51 -1.82
C GLN A 301 -18.20 0.74 -0.49
N PRO A 302 -18.00 1.43 0.65
CA PRO A 302 -17.96 0.79 1.94
C PRO A 302 -19.33 0.16 2.30
N ASP A 303 -19.31 -1.08 2.75
CA ASP A 303 -20.48 -1.74 3.33
C ASP A 303 -20.90 -1.11 4.65
N GLN A 304 -22.00 -1.54 5.25
CA GLN A 304 -22.52 -0.94 6.48
C GLN A 304 -21.54 -1.02 7.63
N LYS A 305 -20.80 -2.13 7.76
CA LYS A 305 -19.78 -2.29 8.81
C LYS A 305 -18.61 -1.33 8.58
N ALA A 306 -18.15 -1.21 7.36
CA ALA A 306 -17.07 -0.30 7.00
C ALA A 306 -17.49 1.15 7.19
N ARG A 307 -18.73 1.56 6.79
CA ARG A 307 -19.24 2.91 7.05
C ARG A 307 -19.26 3.24 8.54
N LEU A 308 -19.77 2.32 9.38
CA LEU A 308 -19.80 2.50 10.83
C LEU A 308 -18.39 2.62 11.41
N GLY A 309 -17.48 1.76 11.00
CA GLY A 309 -16.08 1.79 11.41
C GLY A 309 -15.39 3.10 10.98
N LEU A 310 -15.63 3.58 9.74
CA LEU A 310 -15.09 4.84 9.23
C LEU A 310 -15.58 6.04 10.05
N VAL A 311 -16.88 6.15 10.29
CA VAL A 311 -17.46 7.24 11.08
C VAL A 311 -16.91 7.22 12.50
N LYS A 312 -16.90 6.06 13.18
CA LYS A 312 -16.36 5.91 14.54
C LYS A 312 -14.87 6.26 14.60
N SER A 313 -14.07 5.81 13.65
CA SER A 313 -12.65 6.12 13.59
C SER A 313 -12.39 7.61 13.40
N LEU A 314 -13.15 8.28 12.52
CA LEU A 314 -13.03 9.72 12.30
C LEU A 314 -13.48 10.55 13.50
N MET A 315 -14.42 10.02 14.28
CA MET A 315 -14.94 10.68 15.49
C MET A 315 -14.15 10.38 16.77
N GLN A 316 -13.16 9.48 16.72
CA GLN A 316 -12.43 8.97 17.89
C GLN A 316 -11.86 10.08 18.80
N ASN A 317 -11.39 11.19 18.21
CA ASN A 317 -10.79 12.31 18.93
C ASN A 317 -11.69 13.55 18.98
N VAL A 318 -12.98 13.38 18.67
CA VAL A 318 -13.95 14.49 18.65
C VAL A 318 -14.97 14.28 19.76
N SER A 319 -15.22 15.31 20.56
CA SER A 319 -16.26 15.28 21.58
C SER A 319 -17.65 15.19 20.93
N HIS A 320 -18.42 14.15 21.27
CA HIS A 320 -19.77 13.96 20.75
C HIS A 320 -20.72 13.36 21.78
N SER A 321 -22.03 13.62 21.64
CA SER A 321 -23.11 13.07 22.47
C SER A 321 -23.96 12.03 21.72
N ILE A 322 -23.41 11.40 20.68
CA ILE A 322 -24.12 10.46 19.79
C ILE A 322 -24.03 9.06 20.37
N LEU A 323 -25.19 8.42 20.57
CA LEU A 323 -25.29 7.05 21.03
C LEU A 323 -24.98 6.06 19.87
N ASP A 324 -24.53 4.83 20.20
CA ASP A 324 -24.17 3.82 19.20
C ASP A 324 -25.31 3.50 18.22
N ILE A 325 -26.53 3.39 18.69
CA ILE A 325 -27.74 3.18 17.86
C ILE A 325 -27.96 4.35 16.88
N ALA A 326 -27.62 5.58 17.27
CA ALA A 326 -27.73 6.74 16.40
C ALA A 326 -26.64 6.73 15.31
N PHE A 327 -25.43 6.25 15.62
CA PHE A 327 -24.40 6.03 14.59
C PHE A 327 -24.84 5.01 13.52
N GLU A 328 -25.49 3.93 13.91
CA GLU A 328 -26.01 2.94 12.96
C GLU A 328 -27.03 3.57 12.00
N LYS A 329 -27.99 4.35 12.53
CA LYS A 329 -28.98 5.07 11.71
C LYS A 329 -28.37 6.13 10.78
N ILE A 330 -27.32 6.84 11.25
CA ILE A 330 -26.54 7.75 10.40
C ILE A 330 -25.89 6.96 9.26
N CYS A 331 -25.25 5.82 9.56
CA CYS A 331 -24.57 4.99 8.57
C CYS A 331 -25.52 4.34 7.55
N GLU A 332 -26.79 4.06 7.91
CA GLU A 332 -27.83 3.64 6.97
C GLU A 332 -28.12 4.73 5.93
N LYS A 333 -28.25 5.99 6.39
CA LYS A 333 -28.46 7.14 5.49
C LYS A 333 -27.26 7.43 4.58
N LEU A 334 -26.06 6.96 4.93
CA LEU A 334 -24.85 7.07 4.14
C LEU A 334 -24.66 5.95 3.10
N SER A 335 -25.72 5.17 2.81
CA SER A 335 -25.68 4.19 1.73
C SER A 335 -25.43 4.88 0.39
N GLY A 336 -24.49 4.35 -0.42
CA GLY A 336 -24.10 4.95 -1.70
C GLY A 336 -23.04 6.06 -1.61
N TYR A 337 -22.55 6.39 -0.41
CA TYR A 337 -21.46 7.33 -0.24
C TYR A 337 -20.10 6.64 -0.34
N SER A 338 -19.14 7.27 -1.02
CA SER A 338 -17.75 6.83 -1.02
C SER A 338 -17.09 7.10 0.35
N ALA A 339 -15.95 6.47 0.62
CA ALA A 339 -15.20 6.73 1.85
C ALA A 339 -14.78 8.22 1.99
N SER A 340 -14.48 8.88 0.86
CA SER A 340 -14.18 10.33 0.86
C SER A 340 -15.42 11.18 1.12
N ASP A 341 -16.58 10.80 0.61
CA ASP A 341 -17.84 11.50 0.88
C ASP A 341 -18.22 11.38 2.36
N ILE A 342 -18.08 10.18 2.95
CA ILE A 342 -18.29 9.95 4.39
C ILE A 342 -17.38 10.86 5.23
N LYS A 343 -16.09 10.95 4.85
CA LYS A 343 -15.15 11.86 5.50
C LYS A 343 -15.59 13.33 5.39
N ALA A 344 -16.13 13.72 4.23
CA ALA A 344 -16.67 15.07 4.03
C ALA A 344 -17.91 15.34 4.90
N VAL A 345 -18.82 14.36 5.02
CA VAL A 345 -20.00 14.45 5.92
C VAL A 345 -19.56 14.58 7.37
N VAL A 346 -18.65 13.72 7.84
CA VAL A 346 -18.14 13.80 9.22
C VAL A 346 -17.48 15.14 9.48
N LYS A 347 -16.64 15.63 8.56
CA LYS A 347 -16.00 16.94 8.67
C LYS A 347 -17.04 18.06 8.75
N GLU A 348 -18.07 18.02 7.91
CA GLU A 348 -19.13 19.02 7.89
C GLU A 348 -19.94 19.00 9.21
N ALA A 349 -20.26 17.80 9.74
CA ALA A 349 -20.94 17.67 11.03
C ALA A 349 -20.08 18.22 12.18
N CYS A 350 -18.77 17.94 12.20
CA CYS A 350 -17.84 18.46 13.22
C CYS A 350 -17.67 19.99 13.15
N MET A 351 -17.95 20.60 12.01
CA MET A 351 -17.87 22.06 11.84
C MET A 351 -19.12 22.81 12.32
N GLN A 352 -20.25 22.13 12.56
CA GLN A 352 -21.49 22.80 12.99
C GLN A 352 -21.36 23.46 14.35
N PRO A 353 -20.84 22.82 15.41
CA PRO A 353 -20.63 23.48 16.70
C PRO A 353 -19.79 24.76 16.62
N LEU A 354 -18.81 24.79 15.73
CA LEU A 354 -17.93 25.94 15.52
C LEU A 354 -18.63 27.09 14.78
N ARG A 355 -19.61 26.76 13.91
CA ARG A 355 -20.35 27.81 13.17
C ARG A 355 -21.40 28.53 13.98
N GLU A 356 -21.92 27.89 15.01
CA GLU A 356 -22.87 28.54 15.94
C GLU A 356 -22.21 29.69 16.68
N ASP A 357 -20.93 29.56 17.04
CA ASP A 357 -20.19 30.54 17.84
C ASP A 357 -19.15 31.36 17.05
N LYS A 358 -19.40 31.57 15.74
CA LYS A 358 -18.46 32.23 14.81
C LYS A 358 -17.81 33.50 15.37
N ASN A 359 -18.55 34.31 16.09
CA ASN A 359 -18.09 35.61 16.61
C ASN A 359 -17.16 35.47 17.81
N GLN A 360 -17.13 34.33 18.47
CA GLN A 360 -16.34 34.06 19.67
C GLN A 360 -15.19 33.05 19.43
N ILE A 361 -15.10 32.43 18.24
CA ILE A 361 -14.12 31.40 17.93
C ILE A 361 -12.69 31.80 18.28
N VAL A 362 -12.30 33.07 18.04
CA VAL A 362 -10.92 33.53 18.27
C VAL A 362 -10.59 33.57 19.79
N ALA A 363 -11.60 33.80 20.63
CA ALA A 363 -11.45 33.90 22.09
C ALA A 363 -11.87 32.61 22.81
N MET A 364 -12.46 31.65 22.12
CA MET A 364 -13.04 30.45 22.71
C MET A 364 -11.96 29.40 22.99
N SER A 365 -11.98 28.83 24.19
CA SER A 365 -11.20 27.65 24.54
C SER A 365 -11.77 26.40 23.84
N ALA A 366 -10.92 25.48 23.40
CA ALA A 366 -11.36 24.23 22.81
C ALA A 366 -12.30 23.40 23.71
N GLN A 367 -12.21 23.59 25.00
CA GLN A 367 -13.08 22.94 26.02
C GLN A 367 -14.51 23.48 26.03
N ASN A 368 -14.74 24.68 25.52
CA ASN A 368 -16.06 25.35 25.52
C ASN A 368 -16.86 25.04 24.26
N ILE A 369 -16.29 24.28 23.31
CA ILE A 369 -17.01 23.87 22.10
C ILE A 369 -18.00 22.77 22.48
N ARG A 370 -19.28 22.96 22.12
CA ARG A 370 -20.28 21.92 22.40
C ARG A 370 -19.98 20.61 21.67
N PRO A 371 -20.34 19.47 22.25
CA PRO A 371 -20.17 18.17 21.57
C PRO A 371 -21.01 18.09 20.30
N VAL A 372 -20.51 17.33 19.31
CA VAL A 372 -21.22 17.04 18.07
C VAL A 372 -22.46 16.19 18.38
N ARG A 373 -23.59 16.53 17.80
CA ARG A 373 -24.89 15.87 17.98
C ARG A 373 -25.36 15.17 16.70
N LYS A 374 -26.39 14.37 16.83
CA LYS A 374 -27.02 13.66 15.68
C LYS A 374 -27.55 14.65 14.64
N GLU A 375 -28.13 15.77 15.07
CA GLU A 375 -28.69 16.82 14.22
C GLU A 375 -27.63 17.44 13.30
N ASP A 376 -26.38 17.54 13.76
CA ASP A 376 -25.24 18.03 12.97
C ASP A 376 -24.96 17.10 11.79
N PHE A 377 -25.09 15.79 12.00
CA PHE A 377 -24.97 14.81 10.93
C PHE A 377 -26.17 14.86 9.94
N GLU A 378 -27.37 15.08 10.44
CA GLU A 378 -28.54 15.22 9.56
C GLU A 378 -28.40 16.46 8.66
N PHE A 379 -27.91 17.56 9.21
CA PHE A 379 -27.56 18.75 8.43
C PHE A 379 -26.47 18.44 7.40
N ALA A 380 -25.39 17.76 7.82
CA ALA A 380 -24.25 17.45 6.97
C ALA A 380 -24.63 16.54 5.79
N ILE A 381 -25.47 15.53 6.02
CA ILE A 381 -25.96 14.61 4.99
C ILE A 381 -26.82 15.35 3.95
N ASN A 382 -27.65 16.30 4.38
CA ASN A 382 -28.47 17.11 3.45
C ASN A 382 -27.60 18.02 2.57
N LYS A 383 -26.44 18.46 3.10
CA LYS A 383 -25.51 19.36 2.41
C LYS A 383 -24.53 18.64 1.49
N VAL A 384 -23.99 17.51 1.93
CA VAL A 384 -23.00 16.72 1.19
C VAL A 384 -23.73 15.59 0.48
N ARG A 385 -23.79 15.65 -0.84
CA ARG A 385 -24.41 14.58 -1.67
C ARG A 385 -23.36 13.54 -2.04
N PRO A 386 -23.77 12.28 -2.29
CA PRO A 386 -22.86 11.26 -2.79
C PRO A 386 -22.30 11.68 -4.15
N SER A 387 -21.00 11.45 -4.33
CA SER A 387 -20.28 11.80 -5.56
C SER A 387 -20.62 10.90 -6.75
N LEU A 388 -21.22 9.73 -6.51
CA LEU A 388 -21.55 8.74 -7.52
C LEU A 388 -23.05 8.60 -7.69
N THR A 389 -23.49 8.58 -8.96
CA THR A 389 -24.90 8.31 -9.31
C THR A 389 -25.13 6.80 -9.40
N GLN A 390 -26.39 6.36 -9.20
CA GLN A 390 -26.74 4.94 -9.35
C GLN A 390 -26.43 4.38 -10.74
N LYS A 391 -26.59 5.19 -11.80
CA LYS A 391 -26.26 4.78 -13.16
C LYS A 391 -24.77 4.46 -13.30
N GLN A 392 -23.91 5.34 -12.84
CA GLN A 392 -22.45 5.12 -12.84
C GLN A 392 -22.06 3.90 -12.00
N TYR A 393 -22.72 3.68 -10.87
CA TYR A 393 -22.47 2.49 -10.04
C TYR A 393 -22.80 1.18 -10.79
N GLN A 394 -23.90 1.15 -11.52
CA GLN A 394 -24.27 -0.03 -12.33
C GLN A 394 -23.25 -0.34 -13.43
N GLU A 395 -22.54 0.64 -13.96
CA GLU A 395 -21.49 0.44 -14.95
C GLU A 395 -20.30 -0.35 -14.32
N TYR A 396 -19.90 -0.08 -13.07
CA TYR A 396 -18.90 -0.87 -12.37
C TYR A 396 -19.35 -2.31 -12.13
N ILE A 397 -20.59 -2.51 -11.71
CA ILE A 397 -21.13 -3.85 -11.47
C ILE A 397 -21.23 -4.65 -12.77
N SER A 398 -21.62 -4.03 -13.88
CA SER A 398 -21.69 -4.70 -15.19
C SER A 398 -20.28 -5.08 -15.68
N PHE A 399 -19.29 -4.19 -15.53
CA PHE A 399 -17.90 -4.50 -15.84
C PHE A 399 -17.37 -5.65 -14.98
N ASN A 400 -17.63 -5.64 -13.68
CA ASN A 400 -17.20 -6.72 -12.79
C ASN A 400 -17.77 -8.08 -13.20
N LYS A 401 -19.04 -8.14 -13.64
CA LYS A 401 -19.66 -9.36 -14.12
C LYS A 401 -19.09 -9.86 -15.46
N SER A 402 -18.61 -8.97 -16.31
CA SER A 402 -18.00 -9.35 -17.60
C SER A 402 -16.57 -9.87 -17.45
N GLU A 403 -15.91 -9.58 -16.31
CA GLU A 403 -14.52 -9.97 -16.02
C GLU A 403 -14.40 -11.20 -15.09
N GLN A 404 -15.52 -11.65 -14.51
CA GLN A 404 -15.64 -12.91 -13.78
C GLN A 404 -16.02 -14.05 -14.72
#